data_164f9b4399b7a11e000caa64ad87b696
#
_entry.id   164f9b4399b7a11e000caa64ad87b696
#
_cell.length_a   1.000
_cell.length_b   1.000
_cell.length_c   1.000
_cell.angle_alpha   90.00
_cell.angle_beta   90.00
_cell.angle_gamma   90.00
#
_symmetry.space_group_name_H-M   'P 1'
#
loop_
_entity.id
_entity.type
_entity.pdbx_description
1 polymer ?
#
loop_
_entity_poly.entity_id
_entity_poly.type
_entity_poly.pdbx_seq_one_letter_code
_entity_poly.pdbx_strand_id
1 'polypeptide(L)'
;MSKHRMGRRRFVNVAAAASAASLLANPVKAASKSNRITEENSKPGTIEWQLRYHSFDDPVTMAFYPLNRLLRHSAIEGYASKASVLPGESIDFLISMKPAGGFLVDVYRMGYYGGAGARHMARLGPFKASSQSVPMMTMERLRECAWEKSASLAIPKDWPSRVYLAKLTRDEPHGTQSYVIFVVKEHRPSDLLCQASDLTWQAYNKWPGKDSLYDDGTPEVWYTGPNVRVSFDRPYAKYCQCLDSPLSSGSGGYVLWEHPMTYWLEQQGYDVTYCSNIDLHLDPGILKLSKAFLSVAHDEYWSKKMYDEVMRARNDGLSLAFFSGDTMWHEIEFYDSSVTGAPCRAFARKANEVNTNMPDAEKLMGVKPGTVGYGDWVVSKASHWVYEGTGLKDGDRIPAVIGWEYNGGPADIPGLEVLATSLLHPRTDAFIKEDHHHHGVIYPCEKGNWVFNAGSIWWPEGLACPPGHVPARVGDVGGTFGVHPAAQRLTANVLNRMIKDSPRRA
;
A
#
# COMPACT_ATOMS: atom_id res chain seq x y z
N MET A 1 -1.72 -23.69 -59.30
CA MET A 1 -2.98 -22.94 -59.32
C MET A 1 -3.94 -23.59 -58.34
N SER A 2 -4.11 -23.02 -57.14
CA SER A 2 -5.27 -23.29 -56.30
C SER A 2 -5.39 -22.15 -55.29
N LYS A 3 -6.43 -21.36 -55.42
CA LYS A 3 -6.79 -20.24 -54.54
C LYS A 3 -7.47 -20.79 -53.31
N HIS A 4 -6.90 -20.62 -52.11
CA HIS A 4 -7.62 -20.83 -50.88
C HIS A 4 -8.13 -19.49 -50.35
N ARG A 5 -9.45 -19.32 -50.40
CA ARG A 5 -10.22 -18.24 -49.77
C ARG A 5 -10.14 -18.41 -48.25
N MET A 6 -9.64 -17.37 -47.56
CA MET A 6 -9.79 -17.26 -46.11
C MET A 6 -11.24 -16.88 -45.76
N GLY A 7 -11.90 -17.73 -45.04
CA GLY A 7 -13.26 -17.50 -44.53
C GLY A 7 -13.26 -16.52 -43.37
N ARG A 8 -14.14 -15.51 -43.45
CA ARG A 8 -14.46 -14.57 -42.35
C ARG A 8 -15.02 -15.35 -41.16
N ARG A 9 -14.30 -15.42 -40.06
CA ARG A 9 -14.86 -15.88 -38.80
C ARG A 9 -15.77 -14.80 -38.23
N ARG A 10 -17.04 -15.12 -38.08
CA ARG A 10 -18.08 -14.37 -37.38
C ARG A 10 -17.68 -14.28 -35.90
N PHE A 11 -17.57 -13.07 -35.35
CA PHE A 11 -17.60 -12.84 -33.93
C PHE A 11 -19.03 -13.11 -33.45
N VAL A 12 -19.23 -14.17 -32.72
CA VAL A 12 -20.46 -14.44 -31.98
C VAL A 12 -20.36 -13.67 -30.68
N ASN A 13 -21.16 -12.62 -30.54
CA ASN A 13 -21.42 -11.99 -29.26
C ASN A 13 -22.23 -12.97 -28.40
N VAL A 14 -21.56 -13.62 -27.46
CA VAL A 14 -22.23 -14.31 -26.35
C VAL A 14 -22.37 -13.27 -25.22
N ALA A 15 -23.52 -12.59 -25.23
CA ALA A 15 -23.99 -11.90 -24.04
C ALA A 15 -24.47 -12.99 -23.06
N ALA A 16 -23.61 -13.45 -22.18
CA ALA A 16 -24.00 -14.23 -21.03
C ALA A 16 -24.71 -13.29 -20.05
N ALA A 17 -26.02 -13.30 -20.03
CA ALA A 17 -26.82 -12.73 -18.97
C ALA A 17 -26.54 -13.57 -17.69
N ALA A 18 -25.58 -13.15 -16.89
CA ALA A 18 -25.41 -13.62 -15.53
C ALA A 18 -26.57 -13.04 -14.73
N SER A 19 -27.57 -13.86 -14.44
CA SER A 19 -28.57 -13.59 -13.42
C SER A 19 -27.88 -13.57 -12.06
N ALA A 20 -27.31 -12.44 -11.68
CA ALA A 20 -26.88 -12.19 -10.34
C ALA A 20 -28.13 -12.10 -9.47
N ALA A 21 -28.51 -13.21 -8.83
CA ALA A 21 -29.35 -13.17 -7.65
C ALA A 21 -28.58 -12.33 -6.61
N SER A 22 -28.90 -11.05 -6.52
CA SER A 22 -28.43 -10.16 -5.46
C SER A 22 -29.02 -10.64 -4.13
N LEU A 23 -28.30 -11.54 -3.46
CA LEU A 23 -28.37 -11.60 -2.02
C LEU A 23 -27.80 -10.24 -1.56
N LEU A 24 -28.68 -9.29 -1.36
CA LEU A 24 -28.40 -8.04 -0.68
C LEU A 24 -27.96 -8.41 0.75
N ALA A 25 -26.68 -8.74 0.91
CA ALA A 25 -26.06 -8.69 2.22
C ALA A 25 -26.24 -7.26 2.70
N ASN A 26 -26.99 -7.07 3.77
CA ASN A 26 -27.12 -5.78 4.42
C ASN A 26 -25.72 -5.19 4.56
N PRO A 27 -25.49 -3.95 4.11
CA PRO A 27 -24.18 -3.33 4.25
C PRO A 27 -23.78 -3.40 5.72
N VAL A 28 -22.54 -3.82 5.98
CA VAL A 28 -21.97 -3.82 7.32
C VAL A 28 -21.75 -2.37 7.66
N LYS A 29 -22.75 -1.69 8.23
CA LYS A 29 -22.55 -0.33 8.72
C LYS A 29 -21.75 -0.42 10.01
N ALA A 30 -20.53 0.15 10.02
CA ALA A 30 -19.93 0.64 11.25
C ALA A 30 -20.97 1.54 11.95
N ALA A 31 -21.01 1.50 13.28
CA ALA A 31 -22.03 2.20 14.05
C ALA A 31 -22.14 3.66 13.58
N SER A 32 -23.31 4.03 13.07
CA SER A 32 -23.58 5.24 12.30
C SER A 32 -23.64 6.51 13.15
N LYS A 33 -22.56 6.85 13.87
CA LYS A 33 -22.39 8.21 14.35
C LYS A 33 -21.64 8.99 13.26
N SER A 34 -22.17 10.18 12.92
CA SER A 34 -21.43 11.14 12.07
C SER A 34 -20.04 11.35 12.66
N ASN A 35 -19.03 11.19 11.86
CA ASN A 35 -17.64 11.47 12.20
C ASN A 35 -16.99 12.24 11.06
N ARG A 36 -15.76 12.76 11.30
CA ARG A 36 -15.06 13.60 10.33
C ARG A 36 -14.89 12.93 8.95
N ILE A 37 -14.76 11.61 8.91
CA ILE A 37 -14.57 10.84 7.67
C ILE A 37 -15.89 10.69 6.91
N THR A 38 -17.00 10.38 7.60
CA THR A 38 -18.30 10.28 6.95
C THR A 38 -18.78 11.65 6.42
N GLU A 39 -18.51 12.73 7.15
CA GLU A 39 -18.78 14.11 6.70
C GLU A 39 -17.94 14.46 5.48
N GLU A 40 -16.66 14.10 5.47
CA GLU A 40 -15.79 14.33 4.33
C GLU A 40 -16.26 13.55 3.10
N ASN A 41 -16.60 12.26 3.26
CA ASN A 41 -17.03 11.41 2.15
C ASN A 41 -18.46 11.73 1.64
N SER A 42 -19.22 12.57 2.33
CA SER A 42 -20.49 13.10 1.82
C SER A 42 -20.33 14.20 0.76
N LYS A 43 -19.13 14.76 0.63
CA LYS A 43 -18.82 15.80 -0.37
C LYS A 43 -18.68 15.19 -1.76
N PRO A 44 -18.88 15.97 -2.84
CA PRO A 44 -18.73 15.47 -4.21
C PRO A 44 -17.31 14.93 -4.49
N GLY A 45 -17.25 13.71 -4.98
CA GLY A 45 -16.02 13.08 -5.46
C GLY A 45 -15.80 13.27 -6.96
N THR A 46 -14.66 12.80 -7.46
CA THR A 46 -14.32 12.81 -8.88
C THR A 46 -13.42 11.64 -9.25
N ILE A 47 -13.56 11.14 -10.47
CA ILE A 47 -12.66 10.14 -11.07
C ILE A 47 -11.46 10.78 -11.79
N GLU A 48 -11.42 12.13 -11.86
CA GLU A 48 -10.35 12.87 -12.54
C GLU A 48 -8.98 12.75 -11.87
N TRP A 49 -8.90 12.14 -10.70
CA TRP A 49 -7.63 11.83 -10.05
C TRP A 49 -6.81 10.82 -10.85
N GLN A 50 -7.43 9.95 -11.65
CA GLN A 50 -6.76 8.91 -12.43
C GLN A 50 -5.88 9.54 -13.53
N LEU A 51 -4.75 8.88 -13.83
CA LEU A 51 -3.92 9.25 -14.96
C LEU A 51 -4.59 8.82 -16.26
N ARG A 52 -4.69 9.73 -17.23
CA ARG A 52 -5.30 9.49 -18.54
C ARG A 52 -4.28 9.52 -19.67
N TYR A 53 -3.21 10.28 -19.49
CA TYR A 53 -2.19 10.50 -20.50
C TYR A 53 -0.82 10.10 -19.94
N HIS A 54 -0.26 9.05 -20.51
CA HIS A 54 1.04 8.50 -20.14
C HIS A 54 2.05 8.70 -21.26
N SER A 55 3.32 8.80 -20.90
CA SER A 55 4.40 8.56 -21.84
C SER A 55 4.67 7.06 -21.88
N PHE A 56 4.40 6.45 -23.02
CA PHE A 56 4.79 5.09 -23.32
C PHE A 56 6.04 5.12 -24.18
N ASP A 57 7.19 5.19 -23.54
CA ASP A 57 8.45 5.03 -24.25
C ASP A 57 8.67 3.56 -24.67
N ASP A 58 7.88 2.64 -24.09
CA ASP A 58 7.87 1.21 -24.36
C ASP A 58 6.45 0.61 -24.30
N PRO A 59 6.14 -0.43 -25.07
CA PRO A 59 4.86 -1.13 -24.95
C PRO A 59 4.71 -1.67 -23.51
N VAL A 60 3.56 -1.36 -22.91
CA VAL A 60 3.19 -1.87 -21.58
C VAL A 60 3.10 -3.38 -21.68
N THR A 61 4.06 -4.06 -21.12
CA THR A 61 3.93 -5.48 -20.81
C THR A 61 3.88 -5.59 -19.31
N MET A 62 2.86 -6.23 -18.79
CA MET A 62 2.75 -6.67 -17.40
C MET A 62 3.84 -7.72 -17.15
N ALA A 63 5.10 -7.35 -17.27
CA ALA A 63 6.21 -8.23 -17.04
C ALA A 63 6.64 -8.12 -15.59
N PHE A 64 6.75 -9.27 -14.96
CA PHE A 64 7.37 -9.41 -13.66
C PHE A 64 8.85 -9.02 -13.78
N TYR A 65 9.28 -8.00 -13.04
CA TYR A 65 10.66 -7.47 -13.09
C TYR A 65 11.16 -7.12 -14.51
N PRO A 66 10.69 -6.05 -15.12
CA PRO A 66 11.18 -5.63 -16.42
C PRO A 66 12.64 -5.15 -16.30
N LEU A 67 13.58 -6.05 -16.56
CA LEU A 67 15.03 -5.84 -16.37
C LEU A 67 15.65 -4.80 -17.31
N ASN A 68 15.00 -4.51 -18.45
CA ASN A 68 15.58 -3.75 -19.56
C ASN A 68 14.77 -2.50 -19.95
N ARG A 69 13.95 -1.94 -19.06
CA ARG A 69 13.06 -0.83 -19.39
C ARG A 69 13.45 0.47 -18.73
N LEU A 70 13.15 1.57 -19.43
CA LEU A 70 13.19 2.89 -18.85
C LEU A 70 12.11 3.01 -17.79
N LEU A 71 12.51 3.07 -16.54
CA LEU A 71 11.62 3.14 -15.38
C LEU A 71 11.27 4.58 -15.03
N ARG A 72 11.99 5.54 -15.63
CA ARG A 72 11.76 6.97 -15.46
C ARG A 72 10.58 7.46 -16.27
N HIS A 73 9.82 8.38 -15.69
CA HIS A 73 8.75 9.11 -16.36
C HIS A 73 9.23 10.52 -16.72
N SER A 74 10.31 10.61 -17.54
CA SER A 74 11.05 11.84 -17.78
C SER A 74 10.26 13.00 -18.41
N ALA A 75 9.10 12.70 -19.04
CA ALA A 75 8.24 13.76 -19.59
C ALA A 75 7.75 14.71 -18.49
N ILE A 76 7.36 14.16 -17.32
CA ILE A 76 7.09 14.89 -16.09
C ILE A 76 7.16 13.94 -14.90
N GLU A 77 8.00 14.24 -13.94
CA GLU A 77 8.17 13.45 -12.72
C GLU A 77 8.52 14.36 -11.54
N GLY A 78 8.31 13.89 -10.32
CA GLY A 78 8.64 14.69 -9.14
C GLY A 78 8.55 13.93 -7.84
N TYR A 79 8.94 14.59 -6.76
CA TYR A 79 8.82 14.09 -5.40
C TYR A 79 8.45 15.22 -4.43
N ALA A 80 7.98 14.86 -3.25
CA ALA A 80 7.62 15.78 -2.20
C ALA A 80 8.78 15.96 -1.20
N SER A 81 8.93 17.17 -0.67
CA SER A 81 9.96 17.48 0.34
C SER A 81 9.75 16.75 1.68
N LYS A 82 8.56 16.20 1.92
CA LYS A 82 8.19 15.43 3.11
C LYS A 82 7.34 14.22 2.69
N ALA A 83 7.45 13.09 3.41
CA ALA A 83 6.54 11.97 3.24
C ALA A 83 5.15 12.26 3.83
N SER A 84 5.12 13.00 4.93
CA SER A 84 3.89 13.44 5.59
C SER A 84 3.96 14.90 6.04
N VAL A 85 2.79 15.51 6.25
CA VAL A 85 2.63 16.92 6.61
C VAL A 85 1.40 17.11 7.49
N LEU A 86 1.44 18.04 8.43
CA LEU A 86 0.28 18.43 9.23
C LEU A 86 -0.56 19.51 8.55
N PRO A 87 -1.89 19.57 8.80
CA PRO A 87 -2.69 20.72 8.44
C PRO A 87 -2.11 22.02 9.05
N GLY A 88 -1.98 23.05 8.22
CA GLY A 88 -1.34 24.32 8.58
C GLY A 88 0.15 24.40 8.25
N GLU A 89 0.80 23.29 7.91
CA GLU A 89 2.17 23.28 7.39
C GLU A 89 2.21 23.42 5.86
N SER A 90 3.42 23.48 5.32
CA SER A 90 3.65 23.49 3.87
C SER A 90 4.46 22.28 3.41
N ILE A 91 4.19 21.86 2.17
CA ILE A 91 4.93 20.84 1.45
C ILE A 91 5.38 21.38 0.10
N ASP A 92 6.62 21.10 -0.28
CA ASP A 92 7.17 21.51 -1.55
C ASP A 92 7.17 20.34 -2.55
N PHE A 93 6.96 20.67 -3.82
CA PHE A 93 7.06 19.74 -4.94
C PHE A 93 8.27 20.10 -5.81
N LEU A 94 9.12 19.12 -6.02
CA LEU A 94 10.35 19.21 -6.78
C LEU A 94 10.15 18.43 -8.08
N ILE A 95 10.03 19.16 -9.20
CA ILE A 95 9.54 18.62 -10.49
C ILE A 95 10.62 18.74 -11.55
N SER A 96 10.79 17.69 -12.34
CA SER A 96 11.62 17.65 -13.53
C SER A 96 10.77 17.36 -14.76
N MET A 97 11.02 18.08 -15.86
CA MET A 97 10.30 17.93 -17.13
C MET A 97 11.24 17.94 -18.31
N LYS A 98 11.04 17.01 -19.25
CA LYS A 98 11.77 16.96 -20.53
C LYS A 98 10.78 16.65 -21.67
N PRO A 99 10.65 17.55 -22.69
CA PRO A 99 11.22 18.91 -22.77
C PRO A 99 10.70 19.85 -21.69
N ALA A 100 11.42 20.98 -21.47
CA ALA A 100 10.97 22.05 -20.58
C ALA A 100 9.61 22.61 -21.03
N GLY A 101 8.78 23.02 -20.08
CA GLY A 101 7.44 23.53 -20.41
C GLY A 101 6.63 23.96 -19.20
N GLY A 102 5.36 24.24 -19.43
CA GLY A 102 4.37 24.54 -18.42
C GLY A 102 3.78 23.27 -17.79
N PHE A 103 3.30 23.37 -16.55
CA PHE A 103 2.54 22.31 -15.90
C PHE A 103 1.56 22.83 -14.85
N LEU A 104 0.59 22.00 -14.54
CA LEU A 104 -0.39 22.19 -13.47
C LEU A 104 -0.25 21.07 -12.45
N VAL A 105 -0.66 21.37 -11.20
CA VAL A 105 -0.73 20.38 -10.12
C VAL A 105 -2.17 20.37 -9.60
N ASP A 106 -2.87 19.26 -9.80
CA ASP A 106 -4.18 18.99 -9.21
C ASP A 106 -4.01 18.08 -8.00
N VAL A 107 -4.40 18.55 -6.82
CA VAL A 107 -4.26 17.80 -5.57
C VAL A 107 -5.56 17.11 -5.24
N TYR A 108 -5.48 15.79 -5.00
CA TYR A 108 -6.63 14.94 -4.67
C TYR A 108 -6.43 14.28 -3.32
N ARG A 109 -7.46 14.36 -2.47
CA ARG A 109 -7.58 13.51 -1.28
C ARG A 109 -8.20 12.19 -1.72
N MET A 110 -7.50 11.09 -1.50
CA MET A 110 -8.04 9.75 -1.76
C MET A 110 -9.14 9.43 -0.76
N GLY A 111 -10.12 8.61 -1.12
CA GLY A 111 -11.25 8.27 -0.24
C GLY A 111 -12.32 7.45 -0.96
N TYR A 112 -13.52 7.35 -0.38
CA TYR A 112 -14.65 6.69 -1.02
C TYR A 112 -15.46 7.62 -1.92
N TYR A 113 -15.97 8.73 -1.37
CA TYR A 113 -16.73 9.78 -2.07
C TYR A 113 -17.83 9.25 -3.01
N GLY A 114 -18.70 8.38 -2.47
CA GLY A 114 -19.81 7.81 -3.26
C GLY A 114 -19.36 6.89 -4.39
N GLY A 115 -18.13 6.36 -4.33
CA GLY A 115 -17.58 5.48 -5.37
C GLY A 115 -16.55 6.15 -6.28
N ALA A 116 -16.37 7.45 -6.22
CA ALA A 116 -15.46 8.19 -7.11
C ALA A 116 -13.96 7.97 -6.81
N GLY A 117 -13.61 7.55 -5.60
CA GLY A 117 -12.23 7.21 -5.21
C GLY A 117 -11.39 8.38 -4.72
N ALA A 118 -11.74 9.63 -5.06
CA ALA A 118 -11.05 10.81 -4.55
C ALA A 118 -11.91 12.08 -4.66
N ARG A 119 -11.47 13.13 -3.94
CA ARG A 119 -12.00 14.51 -4.07
C ARG A 119 -10.89 15.46 -4.50
N HIS A 120 -11.19 16.33 -5.46
CA HIS A 120 -10.28 17.41 -5.85
C HIS A 120 -10.22 18.46 -4.73
N MET A 121 -9.01 18.76 -4.26
CA MET A 121 -8.79 19.65 -3.12
C MET A 121 -8.24 20.99 -3.52
N ALA A 122 -7.32 21.02 -4.49
CA ALA A 122 -6.70 22.27 -4.96
C ALA A 122 -6.13 22.10 -6.37
N ARG A 123 -6.05 23.20 -7.09
CA ARG A 123 -5.25 23.33 -8.33
C ARG A 123 -4.21 24.42 -8.12
N LEU A 124 -2.96 24.11 -8.46
CA LEU A 124 -1.83 25.03 -8.38
C LEU A 124 -1.24 25.26 -9.77
N GLY A 125 -0.75 26.45 -9.98
CA GLY A 125 -0.09 26.82 -11.25
C GLY A 125 -0.94 27.79 -12.11
N PRO A 126 -0.58 27.98 -13.39
CA PRO A 126 0.47 27.25 -14.10
C PRO A 126 1.90 27.57 -13.61
N PHE A 127 2.73 26.56 -13.61
CA PHE A 127 4.16 26.66 -13.30
C PHE A 127 5.00 26.34 -14.54
N LYS A 128 6.31 26.55 -14.45
CA LYS A 128 7.29 26.10 -15.46
C LYS A 128 8.34 25.22 -14.81
N ALA A 129 8.74 24.17 -15.52
CA ALA A 129 9.86 23.33 -15.12
C ALA A 129 10.72 22.94 -16.33
N SER A 130 11.95 22.58 -16.04
CA SER A 130 12.90 22.03 -16.99
C SER A 130 13.48 20.72 -16.46
N SER A 131 14.31 20.07 -17.25
CA SER A 131 14.99 18.85 -16.84
C SER A 131 15.94 19.15 -15.70
N GLN A 132 15.77 18.44 -14.59
CA GLN A 132 16.70 18.46 -13.47
C GLN A 132 17.61 17.24 -13.51
N SER A 133 18.82 17.36 -12.96
CA SER A 133 19.85 16.33 -13.07
C SER A 133 19.48 15.06 -12.29
N VAL A 134 19.82 13.92 -12.87
CA VAL A 134 19.87 12.67 -12.10
C VAL A 134 21.13 12.73 -11.23
N PRO A 135 21.02 12.52 -9.91
CA PRO A 135 22.17 12.59 -9.03
C PRO A 135 23.19 11.49 -9.35
N MET A 136 24.46 11.81 -9.13
CA MET A 136 25.51 10.79 -9.13
C MET A 136 25.23 9.76 -8.05
N MET A 137 25.55 8.50 -8.34
CA MET A 137 25.43 7.41 -7.38
C MET A 137 26.61 7.46 -6.39
N THR A 138 26.31 7.34 -5.10
CA THR A 138 27.36 7.20 -4.07
C THR A 138 27.90 5.76 -4.03
N MET A 139 28.87 5.52 -3.15
CA MET A 139 29.41 4.18 -2.92
C MET A 139 28.36 3.21 -2.38
N GLU A 140 27.43 3.69 -1.56
CA GLU A 140 26.30 2.90 -1.04
C GLU A 140 25.11 2.88 -2.01
N ARG A 141 25.34 3.23 -3.27
CA ARG A 141 24.34 3.30 -4.33
C ARG A 141 23.18 4.25 -4.07
N LEU A 142 23.35 5.18 -3.15
CA LEU A 142 22.36 6.22 -2.88
C LEU A 142 22.24 7.17 -4.07
N ARG A 143 21.01 7.41 -4.51
CA ARG A 143 20.65 8.48 -5.42
C ARG A 143 19.70 9.43 -4.71
N GLU A 144 20.21 10.58 -4.34
CA GLU A 144 19.47 11.61 -3.63
C GLU A 144 19.46 12.89 -4.47
N CYS A 145 18.28 13.34 -4.85
CA CYS A 145 18.12 14.50 -5.72
C CYS A 145 18.28 15.80 -4.91
N ALA A 146 19.03 16.72 -5.48
CA ALA A 146 19.12 18.11 -5.04
C ALA A 146 18.34 19.03 -5.99
N TRP A 147 17.10 18.66 -6.31
CA TRP A 147 16.28 19.42 -7.25
C TRP A 147 15.80 20.72 -6.68
N GLU A 148 15.67 21.72 -7.52
CA GLU A 148 15.04 22.97 -7.16
C GLU A 148 13.53 22.80 -6.97
N LYS A 149 12.99 23.54 -6.01
CA LYS A 149 11.57 23.59 -5.76
C LYS A 149 10.84 24.22 -6.94
N SER A 150 9.80 23.54 -7.43
CA SER A 150 8.99 23.99 -8.55
C SER A 150 7.63 24.53 -8.13
N ALA A 151 7.09 24.04 -7.02
CA ALA A 151 5.81 24.47 -6.46
C ALA A 151 5.79 24.27 -4.96
N SER A 152 4.89 24.97 -4.26
CA SER A 152 4.64 24.79 -2.82
C SER A 152 3.15 24.79 -2.55
N LEU A 153 2.71 23.96 -1.60
CA LEU A 153 1.34 23.87 -1.14
C LEU A 153 1.29 24.12 0.38
N ALA A 154 0.64 25.17 0.80
CA ALA A 154 0.23 25.33 2.19
C ALA A 154 -1.01 24.47 2.44
N ILE A 155 -0.90 23.49 3.35
CA ILE A 155 -2.01 22.60 3.68
C ILE A 155 -3.04 23.36 4.52
N PRO A 156 -4.28 23.53 4.05
CA PRO A 156 -5.31 24.17 4.85
C PRO A 156 -5.58 23.42 6.16
N LYS A 157 -5.92 24.14 7.22
CA LYS A 157 -6.14 23.58 8.56
C LYS A 157 -7.31 22.61 8.64
N ASP A 158 -8.24 22.70 7.71
CA ASP A 158 -9.45 21.86 7.62
C ASP A 158 -9.26 20.60 6.77
N TRP A 159 -8.11 20.44 6.10
CA TRP A 159 -7.85 19.22 5.32
C TRP A 159 -7.74 18.00 6.22
N PRO A 160 -8.58 16.97 5.99
CA PRO A 160 -8.57 15.78 6.82
C PRO A 160 -7.42 14.83 6.47
N SER A 161 -6.98 14.08 7.48
CA SER A 161 -5.95 13.07 7.32
C SER A 161 -6.27 12.07 6.21
N ARG A 162 -5.28 11.78 5.37
CA ARG A 162 -5.33 10.77 4.30
C ARG A 162 -4.01 10.72 3.51
N VAL A 163 -3.92 9.72 2.61
CA VAL A 163 -3.01 9.76 1.45
C VAL A 163 -3.58 10.74 0.42
N TYR A 164 -2.71 11.61 -0.09
CA TYR A 164 -3.00 12.59 -1.13
C TYR A 164 -2.14 12.32 -2.36
N LEU A 165 -2.73 12.55 -3.53
CA LEU A 165 -2.04 12.51 -4.81
C LEU A 165 -2.02 13.91 -5.43
N ALA A 166 -0.84 14.47 -5.61
CA ALA A 166 -0.63 15.64 -6.45
C ALA A 166 -0.41 15.16 -7.88
N LYS A 167 -1.45 15.27 -8.72
CA LYS A 167 -1.38 14.92 -10.13
C LYS A 167 -0.73 16.03 -10.91
N LEU A 168 0.43 15.77 -11.46
CA LEU A 168 1.16 16.63 -12.36
C LEU A 168 0.61 16.46 -13.77
N THR A 169 0.33 17.54 -14.47
CA THR A 169 -0.13 17.53 -15.87
C THR A 169 0.65 18.56 -16.66
N ARG A 170 1.30 18.17 -17.75
CA ARG A 170 1.93 19.08 -18.69
C ARG A 170 0.86 20.00 -19.30
N ASP A 171 1.15 21.30 -19.36
CA ASP A 171 0.24 22.33 -19.88
C ASP A 171 0.31 22.37 -21.43
N GLU A 172 -0.20 21.31 -22.04
CA GLU A 172 -0.32 21.12 -23.47
C GLU A 172 -1.50 20.19 -23.80
N PRO A 173 -2.06 20.20 -25.01
CA PRO A 173 -3.14 19.27 -25.37
C PRO A 173 -2.73 17.81 -25.13
N HIS A 174 -3.55 17.08 -24.37
CA HIS A 174 -3.23 15.70 -23.93
C HIS A 174 -1.92 15.58 -23.17
N GLY A 175 -1.58 16.57 -22.36
CA GLY A 175 -0.33 16.64 -21.61
C GLY A 175 -0.10 15.42 -20.75
N THR A 176 1.09 14.88 -20.83
CA THR A 176 1.52 13.72 -20.04
C THR A 176 1.35 13.97 -18.53
N GLN A 177 0.95 12.94 -17.80
CA GLN A 177 0.62 13.00 -16.38
C GLN A 177 1.44 12.02 -15.55
N SER A 178 1.72 12.40 -14.31
CA SER A 178 2.26 11.54 -13.24
C SER A 178 1.79 12.02 -11.88
N TYR A 179 2.16 11.30 -10.81
CA TYR A 179 1.84 11.71 -9.44
C TYR A 179 3.08 12.12 -8.65
N VAL A 180 2.81 12.91 -7.60
CA VAL A 180 3.60 13.00 -6.38
C VAL A 180 2.69 12.64 -5.22
N ILE A 181 3.09 11.65 -4.41
CA ILE A 181 2.30 11.15 -3.28
C ILE A 181 2.80 11.73 -1.96
N PHE A 182 1.89 12.01 -1.03
CA PHE A 182 2.20 12.40 0.34
C PHE A 182 1.04 12.08 1.28
N VAL A 183 1.30 12.07 2.59
CA VAL A 183 0.29 11.85 3.62
C VAL A 183 -0.01 13.18 4.32
N VAL A 184 -1.29 13.52 4.46
CA VAL A 184 -1.70 14.52 5.47
C VAL A 184 -2.05 13.74 6.73
N LYS A 185 -1.27 13.92 7.79
CA LYS A 185 -1.49 13.31 9.10
C LYS A 185 -2.23 14.27 10.03
N GLU A 186 -2.88 13.76 11.06
CA GLU A 186 -3.55 14.57 12.07
C GLU A 186 -3.24 14.06 13.48
N HIS A 187 -3.02 14.99 14.41
CA HIS A 187 -2.92 14.69 15.84
C HIS A 187 -4.31 14.84 16.50
N ARG A 188 -5.26 13.99 16.11
CA ARG A 188 -6.57 13.91 16.72
C ARG A 188 -6.91 12.50 17.17
N PRO A 189 -7.78 12.34 18.17
CA PRO A 189 -8.38 11.04 18.46
C PRO A 189 -9.10 10.46 17.25
N SER A 190 -8.97 9.13 17.04
CA SER A 190 -9.68 8.37 16.02
C SER A 190 -9.90 6.93 16.47
N ASP A 191 -10.82 6.21 15.80
CA ASP A 191 -10.96 4.79 16.09
C ASP A 191 -9.77 4.00 15.53
N LEU A 192 -9.30 4.36 14.34
CA LEU A 192 -8.26 3.65 13.62
C LEU A 192 -7.12 4.58 13.20
N LEU A 193 -5.89 4.09 13.29
CA LEU A 193 -4.71 4.67 12.65
C LEU A 193 -4.22 3.71 11.58
N CYS A 194 -4.23 4.13 10.31
CA CYS A 194 -3.75 3.34 9.18
C CYS A 194 -2.40 3.86 8.71
N GLN A 195 -1.39 2.99 8.72
CA GLN A 195 -0.05 3.30 8.22
C GLN A 195 0.01 3.13 6.70
N ALA A 196 0.62 4.08 6.01
CA ALA A 196 1.07 3.93 4.63
C ALA A 196 2.46 3.29 4.62
N SER A 197 2.66 2.27 3.79
CA SER A 197 3.88 1.46 3.74
C SER A 197 4.95 2.08 2.83
N ASP A 198 5.22 3.37 3.02
CA ASP A 198 6.07 4.16 2.14
C ASP A 198 7.56 3.77 2.19
N LEU A 199 8.02 3.09 3.24
CA LEU A 199 9.32 2.44 3.25
C LEU A 199 9.39 1.31 2.22
N THR A 200 8.37 0.46 2.15
CA THR A 200 8.31 -0.61 1.16
C THR A 200 8.23 -0.06 -0.25
N TRP A 201 7.43 0.98 -0.49
CA TRP A 201 7.38 1.61 -1.81
C TRP A 201 8.75 2.12 -2.25
N GLN A 202 9.51 2.72 -1.33
CA GLN A 202 10.83 3.27 -1.65
C GLN A 202 11.89 2.18 -1.78
N ALA A 203 11.78 1.09 -1.00
CA ALA A 203 12.68 -0.06 -1.10
C ALA A 203 12.69 -0.68 -2.50
N TYR A 204 11.51 -0.79 -3.12
CA TYR A 204 11.33 -1.35 -4.46
C TYR A 204 11.40 -0.31 -5.57
N ASN A 205 11.53 0.96 -5.26
CA ASN A 205 11.59 2.03 -6.24
C ASN A 205 12.88 1.96 -7.06
N LYS A 206 12.77 1.61 -8.34
CA LYS A 206 13.92 1.47 -9.23
C LYS A 206 14.36 2.77 -9.92
N TRP A 207 13.73 3.92 -9.59
CA TRP A 207 14.14 5.19 -10.18
C TRP A 207 15.62 5.51 -9.90
N PRO A 208 16.37 6.04 -10.87
CA PRO A 208 16.03 6.32 -12.27
C PRO A 208 16.22 5.13 -13.21
N GLY A 209 16.67 3.99 -12.73
CA GLY A 209 16.95 2.80 -13.49
C GLY A 209 16.91 1.53 -12.65
N LYS A 210 18.05 0.93 -12.33
CA LYS A 210 18.20 -0.20 -11.43
C LYS A 210 18.77 0.29 -10.08
N ASP A 211 17.99 1.04 -9.32
CA ASP A 211 18.46 1.76 -8.13
C ASP A 211 17.56 1.51 -6.90
N SER A 212 16.92 0.33 -6.80
CA SER A 212 16.20 -0.12 -5.59
C SER A 212 17.14 -0.70 -4.54
N LEU A 213 16.62 -1.06 -3.36
CA LEU A 213 17.39 -1.81 -2.36
C LEU A 213 17.90 -3.17 -2.86
N TYR A 214 17.29 -3.72 -3.92
CA TYR A 214 17.62 -5.02 -4.51
C TYR A 214 18.65 -4.93 -5.65
N ASP A 215 19.15 -3.74 -5.95
CA ASP A 215 20.07 -3.49 -7.05
C ASP A 215 21.44 -3.05 -6.50
N ASP A 216 22.37 -3.97 -6.29
CA ASP A 216 23.74 -3.66 -5.81
C ASP A 216 24.73 -3.34 -6.93
N GLY A 217 24.25 -3.36 -8.18
CA GLY A 217 25.07 -3.13 -9.38
C GLY A 217 25.62 -4.39 -10.04
N THR A 218 25.40 -5.55 -9.43
CA THR A 218 25.69 -6.85 -10.06
C THR A 218 24.59 -7.22 -11.07
N PRO A 219 24.83 -8.21 -11.94
CA PRO A 219 23.79 -8.78 -12.78
C PRO A 219 22.69 -9.50 -12.01
N GLU A 220 22.93 -9.89 -10.76
CA GLU A 220 21.94 -10.52 -9.89
C GLU A 220 20.78 -9.57 -9.62
N VAL A 221 19.57 -10.11 -9.58
CA VAL A 221 18.34 -9.32 -9.55
C VAL A 221 17.88 -9.04 -8.13
N TRP A 222 18.44 -9.76 -7.15
CA TRP A 222 17.99 -9.81 -5.77
C TRP A 222 19.12 -9.70 -4.78
N TYR A 223 19.61 -8.49 -4.58
CA TYR A 223 20.50 -8.21 -3.46
C TYR A 223 19.68 -8.00 -2.18
N THR A 224 20.02 -8.69 -1.10
CA THR A 224 19.31 -8.57 0.19
C THR A 224 20.21 -8.07 1.34
N GLY A 225 21.44 -7.72 1.04
CA GLY A 225 22.40 -7.23 2.02
C GLY A 225 22.23 -5.74 2.40
N PRO A 226 23.07 -5.21 3.29
CA PRO A 226 22.90 -3.90 3.91
C PRO A 226 23.53 -2.73 3.14
N ASN A 227 24.33 -2.97 2.11
CA ASN A 227 25.21 -1.95 1.52
C ASN A 227 24.55 -1.09 0.44
N VAL A 228 23.24 -1.13 0.32
CA VAL A 228 22.47 -0.31 -0.61
C VAL A 228 21.57 0.62 0.18
N ARG A 229 21.61 1.91 -0.15
CA ARG A 229 20.73 2.94 0.43
C ARG A 229 19.76 3.45 -0.62
N VAL A 230 18.56 3.79 -0.17
CA VAL A 230 17.55 4.48 -0.99
C VAL A 230 17.08 5.75 -0.29
N SER A 231 16.68 6.75 -1.08
CA SER A 231 16.23 8.05 -0.57
C SER A 231 14.79 8.34 -0.95
N PHE A 232 14.06 9.03 -0.08
CA PHE A 232 12.78 9.67 -0.38
C PHE A 232 12.93 10.95 -1.21
N ASP A 233 14.14 11.50 -1.31
CA ASP A 233 14.44 12.68 -2.12
C ASP A 233 14.72 12.28 -3.57
N ARG A 234 13.75 11.56 -4.17
CA ARG A 234 13.73 11.15 -5.58
C ARG A 234 12.30 10.75 -6.00
N PRO A 235 11.94 10.87 -7.29
CA PRO A 235 10.65 10.42 -7.80
C PRO A 235 10.42 8.93 -7.59
N TYR A 236 9.15 8.53 -7.47
CA TYR A 236 8.77 7.14 -7.69
C TYR A 236 8.71 6.84 -9.19
N ALA A 237 9.23 5.68 -9.58
CA ALA A 237 9.24 5.20 -10.95
C ALA A 237 7.85 4.74 -11.42
N LYS A 238 7.76 4.37 -12.69
CA LYS A 238 6.62 3.61 -13.24
C LYS A 238 6.50 2.23 -12.61
N TYR A 239 7.63 1.68 -12.22
CA TYR A 239 7.73 0.36 -11.60
C TYR A 239 7.58 0.49 -10.11
N CYS A 240 6.56 -0.16 -9.59
CA CYS A 240 6.33 -0.26 -8.18
C CYS A 240 6.26 -1.73 -7.81
N GLN A 241 7.34 -2.22 -7.25
CA GLN A 241 7.55 -3.59 -6.83
C GLN A 241 7.62 -4.59 -8.00
N CYS A 242 6.54 -5.25 -8.38
CA CYS A 242 6.55 -6.37 -9.33
C CYS A 242 6.00 -6.02 -10.68
N LEU A 243 5.37 -4.87 -10.83
CA LEU A 243 4.59 -4.54 -12.01
C LEU A 243 4.96 -3.17 -12.55
N ASP A 244 5.12 -3.12 -13.87
CA ASP A 244 5.06 -1.87 -14.60
C ASP A 244 3.58 -1.43 -14.64
N SER A 245 3.22 -0.49 -13.80
CA SER A 245 1.88 0.06 -13.73
C SER A 245 1.88 1.53 -14.12
N PRO A 246 1.65 1.84 -15.40
CA PRO A 246 1.61 3.24 -15.86
C PRO A 246 0.53 4.05 -15.15
N LEU A 247 -0.56 3.42 -14.73
CA LEU A 247 -1.68 4.08 -14.02
C LEU A 247 -1.31 4.50 -12.60
N SER A 248 -0.19 4.01 -12.06
CA SER A 248 0.29 4.35 -10.73
C SER A 248 1.59 5.16 -10.72
N SER A 249 2.08 5.60 -11.90
CA SER A 249 3.35 6.33 -12.03
C SER A 249 3.47 7.49 -11.05
N GLY A 250 4.46 7.41 -10.14
CA GLY A 250 4.73 8.42 -9.12
C GLY A 250 3.95 8.26 -7.81
N SER A 251 3.05 7.26 -7.68
CA SER A 251 2.25 7.01 -6.46
C SER A 251 2.84 5.95 -5.52
N GLY A 252 4.08 5.53 -5.74
CA GLY A 252 4.65 4.41 -4.99
C GLY A 252 3.80 3.14 -5.14
N GLY A 253 3.67 2.37 -4.08
CA GLY A 253 2.84 1.16 -4.04
C GLY A 253 1.37 1.39 -3.71
N TYR A 254 0.98 2.60 -3.32
CA TYR A 254 -0.32 2.89 -2.74
C TYR A 254 -1.51 2.48 -3.63
N VAL A 255 -1.53 2.92 -4.89
CA VAL A 255 -2.64 2.63 -5.80
C VAL A 255 -2.77 1.14 -6.10
N LEU A 256 -1.63 0.43 -6.11
CA LEU A 256 -1.60 -1.02 -6.38
C LEU A 256 -2.05 -1.86 -5.19
N TRP A 257 -1.62 -1.51 -3.97
CA TRP A 257 -1.71 -2.42 -2.83
C TRP A 257 -2.65 -1.95 -1.72
N GLU A 258 -2.59 -0.67 -1.33
CA GLU A 258 -3.26 -0.18 -0.13
C GLU A 258 -4.60 0.48 -0.41
N HIS A 259 -4.77 1.06 -1.61
CA HIS A 259 -5.98 1.82 -1.95
C HIS A 259 -7.28 1.04 -1.75
N PRO A 260 -7.40 -0.25 -2.09
CA PRO A 260 -8.63 -1.02 -1.82
C PRO A 260 -9.04 -1.05 -0.35
N MET A 261 -8.10 -1.30 0.57
CA MET A 261 -8.39 -1.30 2.02
C MET A 261 -8.81 0.09 2.50
N THR A 262 -8.01 1.09 2.17
CA THR A 262 -8.25 2.45 2.64
C THR A 262 -9.53 3.07 2.06
N TYR A 263 -9.89 2.70 0.83
CA TYR A 263 -11.18 3.02 0.21
C TYR A 263 -12.34 2.34 0.94
N TRP A 264 -12.20 1.05 1.26
CA TRP A 264 -13.21 0.28 1.96
C TRP A 264 -13.45 0.79 3.39
N LEU A 265 -12.40 1.14 4.14
CA LEU A 265 -12.53 1.71 5.47
C LEU A 265 -13.42 2.96 5.47
N GLU A 266 -13.21 3.86 4.54
CA GLU A 266 -14.02 5.08 4.41
C GLU A 266 -15.42 4.79 3.85
N GLN A 267 -15.57 3.80 2.95
CA GLN A 267 -16.88 3.32 2.48
C GLN A 267 -17.74 2.81 3.64
N GLN A 268 -17.13 2.11 4.60
CA GLN A 268 -17.82 1.60 5.80
C GLN A 268 -18.05 2.68 6.85
N GLY A 269 -17.46 3.86 6.72
CA GLY A 269 -17.62 4.99 7.61
C GLY A 269 -16.78 4.92 8.89
N TYR A 270 -15.69 4.16 8.91
CA TYR A 270 -14.75 4.16 10.02
C TYR A 270 -14.11 5.53 10.24
N ASP A 271 -13.96 5.93 11.50
CA ASP A 271 -13.16 7.10 11.86
C ASP A 271 -11.69 6.72 11.83
N VAL A 272 -11.00 7.09 10.77
CA VAL A 272 -9.61 6.69 10.48
C VAL A 272 -8.73 7.90 10.25
N THR A 273 -7.52 7.86 10.83
CA THR A 273 -6.40 8.76 10.52
C THR A 273 -5.27 7.97 9.86
N TYR A 274 -4.36 8.69 9.22
CA TYR A 274 -3.28 8.08 8.44
C TYR A 274 -1.93 8.65 8.85
N CYS A 275 -0.88 7.82 8.76
CA CYS A 275 0.52 8.20 8.94
C CYS A 275 1.42 7.50 7.93
N SER A 276 2.64 7.97 7.76
CA SER A 276 3.71 7.24 7.05
C SER A 276 4.49 6.33 8.01
N ASN A 277 5.28 5.40 7.48
CA ASN A 277 6.24 4.64 8.29
C ASN A 277 7.19 5.58 9.07
N ILE A 278 7.66 6.66 8.41
CA ILE A 278 8.55 7.64 9.02
C ILE A 278 7.93 8.29 10.25
N ASP A 279 6.61 8.52 10.25
CA ASP A 279 5.92 9.12 11.39
C ASP A 279 5.98 8.23 12.63
N LEU A 280 5.87 6.91 12.49
CA LEU A 280 6.03 6.00 13.63
C LEU A 280 7.44 6.06 14.23
N HIS A 281 8.45 6.36 13.40
CA HIS A 281 9.82 6.51 13.87
C HIS A 281 10.04 7.87 14.55
N LEU A 282 9.56 8.97 13.95
CA LEU A 282 9.83 10.33 14.41
C LEU A 282 8.85 10.81 15.49
N ASP A 283 7.58 10.41 15.39
CA ASP A 283 6.47 10.90 16.21
C ASP A 283 5.56 9.74 16.67
N PRO A 284 6.10 8.76 17.42
CA PRO A 284 5.32 7.60 17.85
C PRO A 284 4.16 7.96 18.79
N GLY A 285 4.10 9.21 19.26
CA GLY A 285 2.98 9.73 20.05
C GLY A 285 1.63 9.60 19.36
N ILE A 286 1.61 9.56 18.02
CA ILE A 286 0.40 9.36 17.21
C ILE A 286 -0.31 8.02 17.52
N LEU A 287 0.43 6.98 17.94
CA LEU A 287 -0.12 5.70 18.37
C LEU A 287 -1.04 5.79 19.60
N LYS A 288 -0.92 6.86 20.40
CA LYS A 288 -1.75 7.07 21.59
C LYS A 288 -3.15 7.59 21.26
N LEU A 289 -3.35 8.06 20.05
CA LEU A 289 -4.56 8.77 19.61
C LEU A 289 -5.62 7.83 19.00
N SER A 290 -5.35 6.53 18.91
CA SER A 290 -6.26 5.58 18.27
C SER A 290 -6.50 4.33 19.13
N LYS A 291 -7.61 3.65 18.85
CA LYS A 291 -8.00 2.39 19.49
C LYS A 291 -7.36 1.18 18.84
N ALA A 292 -7.15 1.25 17.52
CA ALA A 292 -6.44 0.22 16.77
C ALA A 292 -5.49 0.83 15.73
N PHE A 293 -4.37 0.15 15.51
CA PHE A 293 -3.38 0.42 14.46
C PHE A 293 -3.51 -0.63 13.36
N LEU A 294 -3.42 -0.19 12.11
CA LEU A 294 -3.52 -1.02 10.92
C LEU A 294 -2.24 -0.92 10.09
N SER A 295 -1.60 -2.08 9.85
CA SER A 295 -0.61 -2.31 8.81
C SER A 295 -1.33 -2.96 7.63
N VAL A 296 -1.13 -2.47 6.40
CA VAL A 296 -1.95 -2.83 5.24
C VAL A 296 -1.09 -3.24 4.05
N ALA A 297 -1.51 -4.26 3.34
CA ALA A 297 -0.91 -4.76 2.09
C ALA A 297 0.55 -5.19 2.25
N HIS A 298 1.52 -4.44 1.73
CA HIS A 298 2.93 -4.81 1.77
C HIS A 298 3.73 -3.85 2.67
N ASP A 299 4.00 -4.24 3.92
CA ASP A 299 4.63 -3.41 4.94
C ASP A 299 5.89 -4.07 5.50
N GLU A 300 6.86 -4.30 4.63
CA GLU A 300 8.02 -5.18 4.80
C GLU A 300 9.15 -4.57 5.65
N TYR A 301 9.31 -3.23 5.60
CA TYR A 301 10.50 -2.54 6.14
C TYR A 301 10.15 -1.74 7.38
N TRP A 302 10.75 -2.12 8.52
CA TRP A 302 10.54 -1.44 9.79
C TRP A 302 11.87 -1.11 10.49
N SER A 303 11.96 0.04 11.13
CA SER A 303 13.06 0.28 12.06
C SER A 303 12.77 -0.37 13.40
N LYS A 304 13.84 -0.71 14.15
CA LYS A 304 13.70 -1.23 15.52
C LYS A 304 12.89 -0.30 16.41
N LYS A 305 13.02 1.01 16.26
CA LYS A 305 12.24 1.98 17.02
C LYS A 305 10.75 1.91 16.70
N MET A 306 10.36 1.77 15.43
CA MET A 306 8.95 1.57 15.05
C MET A 306 8.38 0.32 15.73
N TYR A 307 9.11 -0.79 15.65
CA TYR A 307 8.72 -2.04 16.30
C TYR A 307 8.52 -1.87 17.82
N ASP A 308 9.50 -1.26 18.51
CA ASP A 308 9.47 -1.06 19.96
C ASP A 308 8.31 -0.16 20.39
N GLU A 309 8.02 0.89 19.62
CA GLU A 309 6.92 1.82 19.93
C GLU A 309 5.54 1.17 19.70
N VAL A 310 5.37 0.40 18.64
CA VAL A 310 4.13 -0.35 18.39
C VAL A 310 3.95 -1.46 19.42
N MET A 311 5.02 -2.17 19.79
CA MET A 311 5.00 -3.17 20.87
C MET A 311 4.59 -2.54 22.21
N ARG A 312 5.17 -1.38 22.56
CA ARG A 312 4.81 -0.64 23.76
C ARG A 312 3.34 -0.21 23.70
N ALA A 313 2.89 0.35 22.58
CA ALA A 313 1.53 0.80 22.40
C ALA A 313 0.52 -0.36 22.50
N ARG A 314 0.83 -1.56 21.97
CA ARG A 314 0.05 -2.79 22.16
C ARG A 314 -0.07 -3.14 23.63
N ASN A 315 1.04 -3.15 24.36
CA ASN A 315 1.08 -3.45 25.79
C ASN A 315 0.29 -2.41 26.62
N ASP A 316 0.17 -1.19 26.10
CA ASP A 316 -0.64 -0.10 26.66
C ASP A 316 -2.10 -0.11 26.16
N GLY A 317 -2.55 -1.19 25.51
CA GLY A 317 -3.95 -1.40 25.14
C GLY A 317 -4.32 -0.98 23.71
N LEU A 318 -3.36 -0.69 22.81
CA LEU A 318 -3.64 -0.51 21.39
C LEU A 318 -3.91 -1.87 20.75
N SER A 319 -5.03 -2.05 20.07
CA SER A 319 -5.24 -3.22 19.22
C SER A 319 -4.41 -3.10 17.95
N LEU A 320 -3.95 -4.23 17.41
CA LEU A 320 -3.17 -4.27 16.17
C LEU A 320 -3.86 -5.15 15.14
N ALA A 321 -4.02 -4.67 13.91
CA ALA A 321 -4.54 -5.45 12.80
C ALA A 321 -3.57 -5.41 11.63
N PHE A 322 -2.96 -6.55 11.33
CA PHE A 322 -2.08 -6.75 10.19
C PHE A 322 -2.90 -7.34 9.04
N PHE A 323 -3.40 -6.46 8.17
CA PHE A 323 -3.98 -6.81 6.88
C PHE A 323 -2.91 -6.74 5.79
N SER A 324 -1.75 -7.26 6.12
CA SER A 324 -0.52 -7.20 5.33
C SER A 324 0.18 -8.55 5.29
N GLY A 325 1.01 -8.74 4.29
CA GLY A 325 1.90 -9.88 4.16
C GLY A 325 3.35 -9.45 4.11
N ASP A 326 4.27 -10.38 4.36
CA ASP A 326 5.72 -10.15 4.48
C ASP A 326 6.06 -8.99 5.44
N THR A 327 5.22 -8.84 6.45
CA THR A 327 5.24 -7.71 7.37
C THR A 327 6.46 -7.76 8.26
N MET A 328 7.16 -6.62 8.42
CA MET A 328 8.36 -6.51 9.25
C MET A 328 9.46 -7.53 8.89
N TRP A 329 9.56 -7.91 7.61
CA TRP A 329 10.60 -8.85 7.18
C TRP A 329 12.00 -8.28 7.40
N HIS A 330 12.24 -7.01 7.00
CA HIS A 330 13.54 -6.36 7.11
C HIS A 330 13.61 -5.31 8.22
N GLU A 331 14.63 -5.40 9.09
CA GLU A 331 15.03 -4.28 9.93
C GLU A 331 15.81 -3.25 9.10
N ILE A 332 15.46 -1.96 9.27
CA ILE A 332 16.14 -0.87 8.57
C ILE A 332 16.76 0.14 9.54
N GLU A 333 17.73 0.86 9.02
CA GLU A 333 18.33 2.03 9.65
C GLU A 333 18.10 3.27 8.81
N PHE A 334 17.63 4.35 9.44
CA PHE A 334 17.40 5.63 8.78
C PHE A 334 18.66 6.49 8.75
N TYR A 335 18.73 7.34 7.72
CA TYR A 335 19.74 8.38 7.54
C TYR A 335 19.04 9.69 7.16
N ASP A 336 19.63 10.81 7.62
CA ASP A 336 19.16 12.12 7.24
C ASP A 336 19.56 12.44 5.79
N SER A 337 18.82 13.36 5.15
CA SER A 337 19.17 13.81 3.81
C SER A 337 20.56 14.45 3.80
N SER A 338 21.44 13.99 2.93
CA SER A 338 22.75 14.61 2.72
C SER A 338 22.67 15.96 2.01
N VAL A 339 21.51 16.26 1.38
CA VAL A 339 21.25 17.49 0.62
C VAL A 339 20.62 18.56 1.52
N THR A 340 19.59 18.18 2.30
CA THR A 340 18.77 19.13 3.05
C THR A 340 18.98 19.08 4.55
N GLY A 341 19.60 18.01 5.08
CA GLY A 341 19.69 17.71 6.51
C GLY A 341 18.36 17.28 7.13
N ALA A 342 17.30 17.11 6.34
CA ALA A 342 15.99 16.66 6.84
C ALA A 342 16.09 15.22 7.37
N PRO A 343 15.47 14.91 8.54
CA PRO A 343 15.60 13.62 9.18
C PRO A 343 14.89 12.50 8.40
N CYS A 344 15.47 11.29 8.47
CA CYS A 344 14.89 10.05 7.95
C CYS A 344 14.53 10.10 6.45
N ARG A 345 15.32 10.80 5.63
CA ARG A 345 15.08 10.88 4.18
C ARG A 345 15.75 9.78 3.38
N ALA A 346 16.60 8.97 4.00
CA ALA A 346 17.19 7.79 3.38
C ALA A 346 17.20 6.62 4.35
N PHE A 347 17.31 5.40 3.83
CA PHE A 347 17.45 4.20 4.66
C PHE A 347 18.17 3.07 3.92
N ALA A 348 18.66 2.12 4.70
CA ALA A 348 19.21 0.84 4.25
C ALA A 348 18.68 -0.29 5.12
N ARG A 349 18.79 -1.54 4.65
CA ARG A 349 18.64 -2.69 5.52
C ARG A 349 19.75 -2.68 6.56
N LYS A 350 19.41 -2.93 7.80
CA LYS A 350 20.39 -3.04 8.87
C LYS A 350 21.06 -4.42 8.82
N ALA A 351 22.38 -4.44 8.80
CA ALA A 351 23.12 -5.68 8.92
C ALA A 351 23.02 -6.20 10.36
N ASN A 352 22.61 -7.44 10.52
CA ASN A 352 23.04 -8.27 11.64
C ASN A 352 23.94 -9.37 11.08
N GLU A 353 24.63 -10.11 11.93
CA GLU A 353 25.70 -11.05 11.53
C GLU A 353 25.21 -12.20 10.62
N VAL A 354 23.89 -12.41 10.49
CA VAL A 354 23.31 -13.57 9.81
C VAL A 354 22.36 -13.17 8.67
N ASN A 355 21.52 -12.16 8.89
CA ASN A 355 20.54 -11.68 7.92
C ASN A 355 20.06 -10.26 8.25
N THR A 356 19.15 -9.71 7.46
CA THR A 356 18.59 -8.37 7.67
C THR A 356 17.17 -8.41 8.27
N ASN A 357 16.71 -9.57 8.75
CA ASN A 357 15.37 -9.77 9.25
C ASN A 357 15.14 -9.03 10.58
N MET A 358 13.91 -8.57 10.79
CA MET A 358 13.49 -7.94 12.04
C MET A 358 13.47 -9.01 13.15
N PRO A 359 14.29 -8.87 14.20
CA PRO A 359 14.25 -9.80 15.32
C PRO A 359 12.90 -9.76 16.04
N ASP A 360 12.41 -10.93 16.42
CA ASP A 360 11.20 -11.08 17.26
C ASP A 360 9.89 -10.56 16.62
N ALA A 361 9.86 -10.35 15.30
CA ALA A 361 8.66 -9.86 14.61
C ALA A 361 7.41 -10.71 14.92
N GLU A 362 7.58 -12.03 15.06
CA GLU A 362 6.50 -12.97 15.39
C GLU A 362 5.88 -12.72 16.77
N LYS A 363 6.62 -12.15 17.72
CA LYS A 363 6.08 -11.82 19.07
C LYS A 363 5.07 -10.67 19.01
N LEU A 364 5.13 -9.86 17.96
CA LEU A 364 4.18 -8.78 17.74
C LEU A 364 3.05 -9.22 16.81
N MET A 365 3.39 -9.92 15.73
CA MET A 365 2.43 -10.29 14.69
C MET A 365 1.59 -11.54 15.02
N GLY A 366 2.08 -12.41 15.89
CA GLY A 366 1.47 -13.71 16.15
C GLY A 366 1.80 -14.80 15.11
N VAL A 367 2.54 -14.45 14.09
CA VAL A 367 2.98 -15.34 13.01
C VAL A 367 4.44 -15.09 12.69
N LYS A 368 5.13 -16.14 12.24
CA LYS A 368 6.49 -16.03 11.73
C LYS A 368 6.50 -15.31 10.38
N PRO A 369 7.59 -14.66 10.02
CA PRO A 369 7.78 -14.20 8.65
C PRO A 369 7.53 -15.32 7.65
N GLY A 370 6.97 -14.99 6.50
CA GLY A 370 6.60 -15.96 5.46
C GLY A 370 7.49 -15.90 4.24
N THR A 371 6.90 -16.11 3.10
CA THR A 371 7.58 -16.12 1.81
C THR A 371 6.55 -15.92 0.69
N VAL A 372 6.90 -16.26 -0.55
CA VAL A 372 6.06 -16.11 -1.75
C VAL A 372 5.14 -17.33 -1.94
N GLY A 373 3.86 -17.10 -2.17
CA GLY A 373 2.88 -18.15 -2.46
C GLY A 373 1.48 -17.62 -2.68
N TYR A 374 0.60 -18.47 -3.20
CA TYR A 374 -0.77 -18.12 -3.56
C TYR A 374 -1.77 -19.13 -3.04
N GLY A 375 -2.91 -18.66 -2.59
CA GLY A 375 -3.98 -19.54 -2.14
C GLY A 375 -5.24 -18.82 -1.71
N ASP A 376 -6.15 -19.64 -1.20
CA ASP A 376 -7.40 -19.22 -0.60
C ASP A 376 -7.21 -19.09 0.91
N TRP A 377 -8.02 -18.25 1.55
CA TRP A 377 -8.18 -18.33 3.00
C TRP A 377 -9.08 -19.52 3.34
N VAL A 378 -8.53 -20.56 3.95
CA VAL A 378 -9.25 -21.77 4.33
C VAL A 378 -9.58 -21.73 5.81
N VAL A 379 -10.88 -21.72 6.12
CA VAL A 379 -11.39 -21.57 7.48
C VAL A 379 -11.02 -22.77 8.36
N SER A 380 -10.40 -22.55 9.50
CA SER A 380 -10.02 -23.60 10.47
C SER A 380 -10.89 -23.60 11.74
N LYS A 381 -11.58 -22.50 12.04
CA LYS A 381 -12.36 -22.34 13.27
C LYS A 381 -13.56 -21.45 13.04
N ALA A 382 -14.56 -21.92 12.27
CA ALA A 382 -15.76 -21.16 11.90
C ALA A 382 -16.62 -20.73 13.09
N SER A 383 -16.51 -21.43 14.25
CA SER A 383 -17.20 -21.06 15.49
C SER A 383 -16.64 -19.80 16.17
N HIS A 384 -15.46 -19.31 15.74
CA HIS A 384 -14.88 -18.10 16.31
C HIS A 384 -15.67 -16.85 15.89
N TRP A 385 -15.80 -15.87 16.78
CA TRP A 385 -16.59 -14.64 16.57
C TRP A 385 -16.17 -13.84 15.33
N VAL A 386 -14.96 -13.97 14.84
CA VAL A 386 -14.50 -13.29 13.60
C VAL A 386 -15.32 -13.71 12.38
N TYR A 387 -15.91 -14.91 12.40
CA TYR A 387 -16.74 -15.44 11.32
C TYR A 387 -18.24 -15.19 11.50
N GLU A 388 -18.65 -14.49 12.54
CA GLU A 388 -20.05 -14.20 12.79
C GLU A 388 -20.70 -13.49 11.58
N GLY A 389 -21.81 -14.05 11.10
CA GLY A 389 -22.53 -13.49 9.94
C GLY A 389 -21.85 -13.67 8.58
N THR A 390 -20.78 -14.45 8.48
CA THR A 390 -20.15 -14.80 7.19
C THR A 390 -20.83 -15.96 6.49
N GLY A 391 -21.49 -16.85 7.25
CA GLY A 391 -22.05 -18.10 6.76
C GLY A 391 -21.02 -19.20 6.47
N LEU A 392 -19.74 -18.95 6.72
CA LEU A 392 -18.66 -19.91 6.45
C LEU A 392 -18.62 -21.01 7.54
N LYS A 393 -18.19 -22.20 7.12
CA LYS A 393 -17.93 -23.38 7.95
C LYS A 393 -16.45 -23.74 7.91
N ASP A 394 -16.03 -24.64 8.80
CA ASP A 394 -14.66 -25.19 8.76
C ASP A 394 -14.42 -25.87 7.38
N GLY A 395 -13.29 -25.56 6.77
CA GLY A 395 -12.94 -26.01 5.42
C GLY A 395 -13.44 -25.13 4.27
N ASP A 396 -14.39 -24.21 4.52
CA ASP A 396 -14.83 -23.26 3.51
C ASP A 396 -13.70 -22.28 3.14
N ARG A 397 -13.81 -21.67 1.94
CA ARG A 397 -12.76 -20.86 1.35
C ARG A 397 -13.21 -19.46 1.01
N ILE A 398 -12.35 -18.48 1.27
CA ILE A 398 -12.42 -17.18 0.61
C ILE A 398 -11.35 -17.20 -0.49
N PRO A 399 -11.73 -17.19 -1.77
CA PRO A 399 -10.82 -17.48 -2.85
C PRO A 399 -9.81 -16.36 -3.10
N ALA A 400 -8.59 -16.75 -3.41
CA ALA A 400 -7.51 -15.92 -3.94
C ALA A 400 -7.19 -14.63 -3.15
N VAL A 401 -7.39 -14.64 -1.83
CA VAL A 401 -7.04 -13.51 -0.94
C VAL A 401 -5.69 -13.68 -0.26
N ILE A 402 -5.03 -14.84 -0.42
CA ILE A 402 -3.67 -15.08 0.07
C ILE A 402 -2.70 -14.99 -1.09
N GLY A 403 -1.68 -14.18 -0.94
CA GLY A 403 -0.62 -14.00 -1.92
C GLY A 403 -0.21 -12.53 -1.96
N TRP A 404 0.54 -12.21 -2.79
CA TRP A 404 1.79 -12.59 -3.46
C TRP A 404 2.88 -13.07 -2.48
N GLU A 405 3.08 -12.32 -1.37
CA GLU A 405 3.84 -12.68 -0.18
C GLU A 405 2.89 -12.78 1.01
N TYR A 406 3.24 -13.62 1.96
CA TYR A 406 2.38 -13.94 3.10
C TYR A 406 3.22 -14.14 4.37
N ASN A 407 2.57 -14.10 5.52
CA ASN A 407 3.17 -14.48 6.79
C ASN A 407 2.95 -15.98 7.04
N GLY A 408 3.94 -16.64 7.65
CA GLY A 408 4.02 -18.09 7.77
C GLY A 408 3.30 -18.69 8.97
N GLY A 409 3.97 -19.64 9.67
CA GLY A 409 3.40 -20.40 10.76
C GLY A 409 3.10 -19.58 12.02
N PRO A 410 2.16 -20.05 12.88
CA PRO A 410 1.80 -19.35 14.11
C PRO A 410 2.97 -19.30 15.09
N ALA A 411 3.06 -18.18 15.83
CA ALA A 411 4.00 -18.01 16.93
C ALA A 411 3.50 -18.72 18.20
N ASP A 412 4.41 -19.01 19.11
CA ASP A 412 4.06 -19.53 20.44
C ASP A 412 3.71 -18.35 21.36
N ILE A 413 2.44 -17.97 21.33
CA ILE A 413 1.87 -16.86 22.13
C ILE A 413 0.67 -17.40 22.94
N PRO A 414 0.61 -17.16 24.26
CA PRO A 414 -0.53 -17.57 25.07
C PRO A 414 -1.86 -17.05 24.55
N GLY A 415 -2.83 -17.94 24.36
CA GLY A 415 -4.17 -17.58 23.89
C GLY A 415 -4.28 -17.31 22.39
N LEU A 416 -3.21 -17.55 21.62
CA LEU A 416 -3.28 -17.43 20.18
C LEU A 416 -4.20 -18.49 19.58
N GLU A 417 -5.09 -18.04 18.70
CA GLU A 417 -6.02 -18.88 17.96
C GLU A 417 -5.74 -18.82 16.47
N VAL A 418 -5.63 -20.00 15.85
CA VAL A 418 -5.53 -20.13 14.40
C VAL A 418 -6.93 -20.10 13.79
N LEU A 419 -7.18 -19.11 12.94
CA LEU A 419 -8.47 -18.87 12.30
C LEU A 419 -8.55 -19.54 10.93
N ALA A 420 -7.43 -19.56 10.21
CA ALA A 420 -7.30 -20.17 8.90
C ALA A 420 -5.95 -20.89 8.76
N THR A 421 -5.97 -21.99 8.02
CA THR A 421 -4.78 -22.74 7.62
C THR A 421 -4.88 -23.05 6.15
N SER A 422 -4.06 -22.43 5.34
CA SER A 422 -4.15 -22.50 3.89
C SER A 422 -2.91 -23.14 3.30
N LEU A 423 -3.09 -24.23 2.57
CA LEU A 423 -2.03 -24.77 1.72
C LEU A 423 -1.82 -23.84 0.53
N LEU A 424 -0.60 -23.41 0.32
CA LEU A 424 -0.25 -22.47 -0.74
C LEU A 424 0.48 -23.19 -1.88
N HIS A 425 0.17 -22.74 -3.08
CA HIS A 425 0.87 -23.20 -4.27
C HIS A 425 2.11 -22.31 -4.49
N PRO A 426 3.29 -22.92 -4.68
CA PRO A 426 4.48 -22.15 -5.04
C PRO A 426 4.27 -21.51 -6.42
N ARG A 427 4.88 -20.33 -6.61
CA ARG A 427 5.04 -19.82 -7.96
C ARG A 427 5.92 -20.75 -8.78
N THR A 428 5.59 -20.94 -10.05
CA THR A 428 6.39 -21.77 -10.98
C THR A 428 7.81 -21.24 -11.20
N ASP A 429 8.04 -19.95 -10.88
CA ASP A 429 9.33 -19.24 -10.98
C ASP A 429 9.97 -18.98 -9.60
N ALA A 430 9.38 -19.45 -8.50
CA ALA A 430 9.89 -19.19 -7.16
C ALA A 430 11.01 -20.15 -6.77
N PHE A 431 11.91 -19.66 -5.91
CA PHE A 431 12.99 -20.41 -5.29
C PHE A 431 12.50 -21.56 -4.37
N ILE A 432 11.21 -21.60 -4.07
CA ILE A 432 10.59 -22.49 -3.11
C ILE A 432 9.79 -23.55 -3.86
N LYS A 433 10.17 -24.81 -3.67
CA LYS A 433 9.59 -25.97 -4.36
C LYS A 433 8.65 -26.80 -3.50
N GLU A 434 8.52 -26.47 -2.22
CA GLU A 434 7.76 -27.24 -1.25
C GLU A 434 6.41 -26.55 -0.94
N ASP A 435 5.43 -27.37 -0.54
CA ASP A 435 4.15 -26.88 -0.08
C ASP A 435 4.32 -26.08 1.22
N HIS A 436 3.77 -24.88 1.26
CA HIS A 436 3.82 -23.99 2.40
C HIS A 436 2.44 -23.76 2.98
N HIS A 437 2.39 -23.42 4.26
CA HIS A 437 1.14 -23.09 4.92
C HIS A 437 1.14 -21.63 5.35
N HIS A 438 0.11 -20.92 4.95
CA HIS A 438 -0.29 -19.64 5.52
C HIS A 438 -1.19 -19.87 6.72
N HIS A 439 -1.09 -19.01 7.73
CA HIS A 439 -1.99 -19.02 8.88
C HIS A 439 -2.53 -17.60 9.14
N GLY A 440 -3.86 -17.50 9.23
CA GLY A 440 -4.52 -16.33 9.79
C GLY A 440 -4.72 -16.54 11.29
N VAL A 441 -4.34 -15.56 12.11
CA VAL A 441 -4.35 -15.73 13.57
C VAL A 441 -4.96 -14.53 14.29
N ILE A 442 -5.38 -14.77 15.53
CA ILE A 442 -5.78 -13.73 16.48
C ILE A 442 -5.35 -14.12 17.89
N TYR A 443 -4.98 -13.12 18.70
CA TYR A 443 -4.74 -13.36 20.12
C TYR A 443 -5.13 -12.16 20.98
N PRO A 444 -5.60 -12.42 22.23
CA PRO A 444 -5.90 -11.37 23.20
C PRO A 444 -4.61 -10.88 23.86
N CYS A 445 -4.59 -9.61 24.24
CA CYS A 445 -3.54 -9.02 25.05
C CYS A 445 -4.02 -8.77 26.49
N GLU A 446 -3.09 -8.56 27.41
CA GLU A 446 -3.36 -8.42 28.85
C GLU A 446 -4.33 -7.27 29.21
N LYS A 447 -4.37 -6.21 28.41
CA LYS A 447 -5.28 -5.07 28.61
C LYS A 447 -6.68 -5.27 28.01
N GLY A 448 -6.96 -6.45 27.40
CA GLY A 448 -8.22 -6.75 26.71
C GLY A 448 -8.26 -6.29 25.25
N ASN A 449 -7.19 -5.71 24.75
CA ASN A 449 -7.02 -5.42 23.33
C ASN A 449 -6.61 -6.68 22.54
N TRP A 450 -6.66 -6.60 21.22
CA TRP A 450 -6.48 -7.72 20.32
C TRP A 450 -5.34 -7.49 19.32
N VAL A 451 -4.70 -8.58 18.92
CA VAL A 451 -3.85 -8.60 17.72
C VAL A 451 -4.42 -9.61 16.73
N PHE A 452 -4.68 -9.14 15.51
CA PHE A 452 -5.16 -9.93 14.38
C PHE A 452 -4.14 -9.88 13.26
N ASN A 453 -3.92 -10.99 12.57
CA ASN A 453 -3.06 -11.05 11.39
C ASN A 453 -3.73 -11.86 10.28
N ALA A 454 -4.05 -11.18 9.17
CA ALA A 454 -4.53 -11.81 7.94
C ALA A 454 -3.38 -12.46 7.15
N GLY A 455 -2.15 -12.00 7.33
CA GLY A 455 -0.94 -12.59 6.78
C GLY A 455 -0.84 -12.55 5.26
N SER A 456 -1.40 -11.56 4.57
CA SER A 456 -1.41 -11.52 3.12
C SER A 456 -1.41 -10.10 2.55
N ILE A 457 -0.58 -9.85 1.54
CA ILE A 457 -0.59 -8.60 0.76
C ILE A 457 -1.93 -8.42 0.03
N TRP A 458 -2.56 -9.50 -0.44
CA TRP A 458 -3.77 -9.45 -1.25
C TRP A 458 -5.08 -9.32 -0.46
N TRP A 459 -5.04 -9.31 0.87
CA TRP A 459 -6.25 -9.15 1.67
C TRP A 459 -7.10 -7.92 1.27
N PRO A 460 -6.51 -6.74 1.00
CA PRO A 460 -7.26 -5.56 0.57
C PRO A 460 -8.11 -5.76 -0.69
N GLU A 461 -7.65 -6.58 -1.64
CA GLU A 461 -8.37 -6.85 -2.88
C GLU A 461 -9.68 -7.62 -2.66
N GLY A 462 -9.76 -8.38 -1.56
CA GLY A 462 -11.00 -9.03 -1.12
C GLY A 462 -12.04 -8.05 -0.57
N LEU A 463 -11.69 -6.80 -0.31
CA LEU A 463 -12.55 -5.81 0.34
C LEU A 463 -13.19 -4.81 -0.63
N ALA A 464 -12.46 -4.32 -1.60
CA ALA A 464 -12.96 -3.35 -2.57
C ALA A 464 -12.19 -3.36 -3.89
N CYS A 465 -12.85 -2.83 -4.93
CA CYS A 465 -12.24 -2.55 -6.21
C CYS A 465 -12.50 -1.06 -6.55
N PRO A 466 -11.64 -0.14 -6.07
CA PRO A 466 -11.79 1.28 -6.37
C PRO A 466 -11.69 1.58 -7.87
N PRO A 467 -12.23 2.71 -8.36
CA PRO A 467 -12.04 3.12 -9.74
C PRO A 467 -10.56 3.14 -10.15
N GLY A 468 -10.25 2.58 -11.31
CA GLY A 468 -8.88 2.55 -11.83
C GLY A 468 -7.92 1.60 -11.12
N HIS A 469 -8.40 0.83 -10.13
CA HIS A 469 -7.58 -0.22 -9.49
C HIS A 469 -7.38 -1.39 -10.46
N VAL A 470 -6.12 -1.72 -10.68
CA VAL A 470 -5.70 -2.91 -11.43
C VAL A 470 -4.99 -3.83 -10.44
N PRO A 471 -5.56 -4.98 -10.10
CA PRO A 471 -4.92 -5.93 -9.21
C PRO A 471 -3.54 -6.31 -9.69
N ALA A 472 -2.56 -6.25 -8.81
CA ALA A 472 -1.19 -6.62 -9.11
C ALA A 472 -1.03 -8.15 -9.09
N ARG A 473 -1.54 -8.81 -10.13
CA ARG A 473 -1.51 -10.26 -10.28
C ARG A 473 -0.83 -10.65 -11.58
N VAL A 474 0.06 -11.64 -11.49
CA VAL A 474 0.85 -12.15 -12.60
C VAL A 474 0.57 -13.64 -12.77
N GLY A 475 0.22 -14.05 -13.98
CA GLY A 475 -0.02 -15.45 -14.35
C GLY A 475 -1.39 -15.98 -13.92
N ASP A 476 -1.64 -17.25 -14.24
CA ASP A 476 -2.85 -18.00 -13.84
C ASP A 476 -2.76 -18.39 -12.36
N VAL A 477 -2.96 -17.45 -11.50
CA VAL A 477 -3.20 -17.74 -10.09
C VAL A 477 -4.61 -18.28 -10.00
N GLY A 478 -4.74 -19.59 -9.85
CA GLY A 478 -6.02 -20.30 -9.90
C GLY A 478 -7.05 -19.68 -8.97
N GLY A 479 -8.22 -19.38 -9.49
CA GLY A 479 -9.37 -18.90 -8.76
C GLY A 479 -9.84 -17.51 -9.17
N THR A 480 -11.09 -17.21 -8.80
CA THR A 480 -11.70 -15.88 -9.02
C THR A 480 -11.30 -14.96 -7.90
N PHE A 481 -10.46 -13.98 -8.19
CA PHE A 481 -10.12 -12.90 -7.25
C PHE A 481 -11.10 -11.74 -7.37
N GLY A 482 -11.20 -10.95 -6.30
CA GLY A 482 -12.03 -9.76 -6.23
C GLY A 482 -12.74 -9.62 -4.91
N VAL A 483 -13.67 -8.69 -4.84
CA VAL A 483 -14.44 -8.39 -3.62
C VAL A 483 -15.24 -9.61 -3.17
N HIS A 484 -15.07 -9.98 -1.89
CA HIS A 484 -15.74 -11.12 -1.29
C HIS A 484 -16.51 -10.72 -0.02
N PRO A 485 -17.83 -10.94 0.05
CA PRO A 485 -18.65 -10.51 1.19
C PRO A 485 -18.17 -11.08 2.55
N ALA A 486 -17.65 -12.32 2.56
CA ALA A 486 -17.14 -12.91 3.78
C ALA A 486 -15.84 -12.26 4.25
N ALA A 487 -14.92 -11.85 3.33
CA ALA A 487 -13.73 -11.08 3.68
C ALA A 487 -14.10 -9.72 4.29
N GLN A 488 -15.06 -9.02 3.68
CA GLN A 488 -15.58 -7.76 4.20
C GLN A 488 -16.19 -7.93 5.59
N ARG A 489 -17.03 -8.96 5.78
CA ARG A 489 -17.69 -9.25 7.08
C ARG A 489 -16.67 -9.60 8.16
N LEU A 490 -15.72 -10.49 7.87
CA LEU A 490 -14.65 -10.88 8.76
C LEU A 490 -13.83 -9.65 9.20
N THR A 491 -13.40 -8.84 8.23
CA THR A 491 -12.64 -7.61 8.50
C THR A 491 -13.43 -6.65 9.39
N ALA A 492 -14.72 -6.47 9.10
CA ALA A 492 -15.59 -5.62 9.91
C ALA A 492 -15.77 -6.17 11.34
N ASN A 493 -15.95 -7.48 11.51
CA ASN A 493 -16.04 -8.10 12.84
C ASN A 493 -14.78 -7.84 13.66
N VAL A 494 -13.60 -8.03 13.07
CA VAL A 494 -12.31 -7.75 13.72
C VAL A 494 -12.22 -6.29 14.15
N LEU A 495 -12.40 -5.35 13.22
CA LEU A 495 -12.27 -3.91 13.51
C LEU A 495 -13.29 -3.42 14.52
N ASN A 496 -14.57 -3.81 14.38
CA ASN A 496 -15.62 -3.43 15.32
C ASN A 496 -15.35 -3.96 16.74
N ARG A 497 -14.82 -5.18 16.85
CA ARG A 497 -14.44 -5.77 18.12
C ARG A 497 -13.27 -5.01 18.77
N MET A 498 -12.22 -4.71 17.98
CA MET A 498 -11.08 -3.93 18.45
C MET A 498 -11.47 -2.53 18.93
N ILE A 499 -12.39 -1.86 18.22
CA ILE A 499 -12.90 -0.54 18.61
C ILE A 499 -13.75 -0.63 19.89
N LYS A 500 -14.63 -1.63 19.96
CA LYS A 500 -15.55 -1.82 21.09
C LYS A 500 -14.84 -2.20 22.38
N ASP A 501 -13.91 -3.15 22.28
CA ASP A 501 -13.21 -3.73 23.43
C ASP A 501 -11.97 -2.91 23.84
N SER A 502 -11.65 -1.85 23.10
CA SER A 502 -10.48 -1.03 23.38
C SER A 502 -10.52 -0.46 24.80
N PRO A 503 -9.49 -0.69 25.62
CA PRO A 503 -9.36 -0.04 26.92
C PRO A 503 -9.04 1.46 26.81
N ARG A 504 -8.72 1.92 25.61
CA ARG A 504 -8.40 3.32 25.32
C ARG A 504 -9.66 4.13 25.09
N ARG A 505 -9.74 5.28 25.72
CA ARG A 505 -10.77 6.28 25.43
C ARG A 505 -10.21 7.18 24.31
N ALA A 506 -10.90 7.23 23.19
CA ALA A 506 -10.62 8.20 22.13
C ALA A 506 -11.04 9.60 22.56
#